data_005bec8d8b249965cb5b371af04301b5
#
_entry.id   005bec8d8b249965cb5b371af04301b5
#
_cell.length_a   1.000
_cell.length_b   1.000
_cell.length_c   1.000
_cell.angle_alpha   90.00
_cell.angle_beta   90.00
_cell.angle_gamma   90.00
#
_symmetry.space_group_name_H-M   'P 1'
#
loop_
_entity.id
_entity.type
_entity.pdbx_description
1 polymer ?
#
loop_
_entity_poly.entity_id
_entity_poly.type
_entity_poly.pdbx_seq_one_letter_code
_entity_poly.pdbx_strand_id
1 'polypeptide(L)'
;QRQMCIRDSSSSVDLTSNEPWIVARNTAVILLLYGCGLRISEALSIKYNDMPLTNNLKVKGKGDKFRIIPILQIARESVENYLKLLPFTLDGNDNIFRGVRGGSLNPRSIQLIMKLLREKLGLASNATPHSLRHSFATHLLTSGADLRSIQELLGHTSLSTTQIYTSVDSAHLMDVYSKTHPKAKSKNSLN
;
A
#
# COMPACT_ATOMS: atom_id res chain seq x y z
N GLN A 1 34.21 2.96 6.32
CA GLN A 1 33.50 4.25 6.53
C GLN A 1 32.91 4.85 5.24
N ARG A 2 33.50 4.62 4.03
CA ARG A 2 32.98 5.20 2.77
C ARG A 2 31.71 4.54 2.21
N GLN A 3 31.40 3.29 2.56
CA GLN A 3 30.17 2.62 2.08
C GLN A 3 28.90 3.05 2.81
N MET A 4 29.00 3.63 4.00
CA MET A 4 27.82 4.09 4.77
C MET A 4 27.25 5.41 4.27
N CYS A 5 28.10 6.33 3.74
CA CYS A 5 27.66 7.62 3.22
C CYS A 5 26.91 7.54 1.88
N ILE A 6 27.18 6.51 1.05
CA ILE A 6 26.53 6.37 -0.28
C ILE A 6 25.08 5.83 -0.16
N ARG A 7 24.77 5.08 0.91
CA ARG A 7 23.40 4.62 1.19
C ARG A 7 22.48 5.71 1.72
N ASP A 8 23.03 6.67 2.47
CA ASP A 8 22.23 7.76 3.04
C ASP A 8 21.87 8.84 2.00
N SER A 9 22.74 9.10 1.02
CA SER A 9 22.48 10.13 0.01
C SER A 9 21.35 9.77 -0.97
N SER A 10 21.15 8.47 -1.28
CA SER A 10 20.05 8.04 -2.15
C SER A 10 18.69 8.15 -1.46
N SER A 11 18.64 7.93 -0.15
CA SER A 11 17.41 8.07 0.63
C SER A 11 17.00 9.54 0.77
N SER A 12 17.95 10.47 0.86
CA SER A 12 17.65 11.91 0.95
C SER A 12 17.11 12.49 -0.36
N VAL A 13 17.60 12.02 -1.51
CA VAL A 13 17.09 12.43 -2.84
C VAL A 13 15.66 11.93 -3.05
N ASP A 14 15.34 10.70 -2.62
CA ASP A 14 13.97 10.16 -2.65
C ASP A 14 12.97 11.03 -1.84
N LEU A 15 13.45 11.73 -0.81
CA LEU A 15 12.61 12.47 0.13
C LEU A 15 12.27 13.89 -0.32
N THR A 16 13.20 14.55 -1.03
CA THR A 16 13.08 15.97 -1.41
C THR A 16 12.81 16.17 -2.89
N SER A 17 12.83 15.09 -3.68
CA SER A 17 12.61 15.18 -5.11
C SER A 17 11.15 15.51 -5.44
N ASN A 18 10.95 16.55 -6.21
CA ASN A 18 9.67 16.92 -6.81
C ASN A 18 9.44 16.26 -8.19
N GLU A 19 10.28 15.28 -8.55
CA GLU A 19 10.10 14.50 -9.78
C GLU A 19 8.70 13.87 -9.82
N PRO A 20 7.92 14.08 -10.88
CA PRO A 20 6.51 13.66 -10.93
C PRO A 20 6.32 12.16 -10.66
N TRP A 21 7.24 11.32 -11.18
CA TRP A 21 7.17 9.88 -10.97
C TRP A 21 7.45 9.46 -9.52
N ILE A 22 8.34 10.19 -8.81
CA ILE A 22 8.64 9.92 -7.39
C ILE A 22 7.44 10.30 -6.51
N VAL A 23 6.82 11.43 -6.79
CA VAL A 23 5.60 11.85 -6.11
C VAL A 23 4.47 10.84 -6.34
N ALA A 24 4.26 10.42 -7.60
CA ALA A 24 3.25 9.42 -7.94
C ALA A 24 3.54 8.06 -7.27
N ARG A 25 4.81 7.61 -7.25
CA ARG A 25 5.27 6.41 -6.55
C ARG A 25 4.90 6.45 -5.06
N ASN A 26 5.29 7.53 -4.40
CA ASN A 26 5.07 7.67 -2.96
C ASN A 26 3.58 7.69 -2.62
N THR A 27 2.77 8.38 -3.43
CA THR A 27 1.31 8.41 -3.33
C THR A 27 0.72 7.01 -3.50
N ALA A 28 1.14 6.27 -4.51
CA ALA A 28 0.65 4.91 -4.78
C ALA A 28 0.96 3.96 -3.61
N VAL A 29 2.20 3.99 -3.08
CA VAL A 29 2.57 3.16 -1.93
C VAL A 29 1.74 3.52 -0.70
N ILE A 30 1.58 4.81 -0.37
CA ILE A 30 0.80 5.24 0.79
C ILE A 30 -0.68 4.83 0.66
N LEU A 31 -1.25 4.93 -0.55
CA LEU A 31 -2.63 4.48 -0.80
C LEU A 31 -2.79 2.98 -0.64
N LEU A 32 -1.82 2.17 -1.05
CA LEU A 32 -1.83 0.72 -0.83
C LEU A 32 -1.72 0.37 0.68
N LEU A 33 -0.90 1.08 1.44
CA LEU A 33 -0.75 0.85 2.87
C LEU A 33 -2.00 1.26 3.66
N TYR A 34 -2.53 2.46 3.39
CA TYR A 34 -3.67 3.03 4.10
C TYR A 34 -5.01 2.50 3.58
N GLY A 35 -5.15 2.43 2.25
CA GLY A 35 -6.40 2.09 1.59
C GLY A 35 -6.66 0.60 1.44
N CYS A 36 -5.63 -0.24 1.46
CA CYS A 36 -5.76 -1.69 1.28
C CYS A 36 -5.19 -2.48 2.47
N GLY A 37 -4.63 -1.81 3.46
CA GLY A 37 -4.08 -2.44 4.66
C GLY A 37 -2.89 -3.36 4.39
N LEU A 38 -2.14 -3.15 3.30
CA LEU A 38 -0.93 -3.91 2.98
C LEU A 38 0.19 -3.63 3.99
N ARG A 39 1.02 -4.65 4.28
CA ARG A 39 2.32 -4.42 4.92
C ARG A 39 3.25 -3.74 3.92
N ILE A 40 4.19 -2.92 4.40
CA ILE A 40 5.16 -2.24 3.53
C ILE A 40 5.93 -3.23 2.64
N SER A 41 6.37 -4.36 3.17
CA SER A 41 7.05 -5.40 2.40
C SER A 41 6.14 -6.01 1.32
N GLU A 42 4.86 -6.21 1.61
CA GLU A 42 3.88 -6.73 0.67
C GLU A 42 3.63 -5.74 -0.47
N ALA A 43 3.40 -4.47 -0.15
CA ALA A 43 3.24 -3.42 -1.17
C ALA A 43 4.46 -3.32 -2.08
N LEU A 44 5.68 -3.33 -1.51
CA LEU A 44 6.91 -3.19 -2.29
C LEU A 44 7.32 -4.47 -3.04
N SER A 45 6.70 -5.62 -2.75
CA SER A 45 6.94 -6.87 -3.45
C SER A 45 6.02 -7.13 -4.64
N ILE A 46 5.06 -6.23 -4.92
CA ILE A 46 4.18 -6.34 -6.09
C ILE A 46 5.03 -6.36 -7.36
N LYS A 47 4.76 -7.34 -8.23
CA LYS A 47 5.54 -7.58 -9.45
C LYS A 47 4.88 -6.93 -10.66
N TYR A 48 5.68 -6.67 -11.70
CA TYR A 48 5.15 -6.17 -12.95
C TYR A 48 4.22 -7.17 -13.63
N ASN A 49 4.43 -8.48 -13.45
CA ASN A 49 3.50 -9.54 -13.89
C ASN A 49 2.13 -9.49 -13.21
N ASP A 50 2.00 -8.80 -12.07
CA ASP A 50 0.71 -8.61 -11.39
C ASP A 50 -0.11 -7.46 -12.00
N MET A 51 0.44 -6.76 -13.00
CA MET A 51 -0.22 -5.63 -13.65
C MET A 51 -1.07 -6.06 -14.87
N PRO A 52 -2.18 -5.38 -15.13
CA PRO A 52 -2.80 -4.33 -14.32
C PRO A 52 -3.41 -4.88 -13.03
N LEU A 53 -3.35 -4.10 -11.94
CA LEU A 53 -4.00 -4.49 -10.69
C LEU A 53 -5.50 -4.62 -10.87
N THR A 54 -6.03 -5.78 -10.51
CA THR A 54 -7.47 -6.02 -10.48
C THR A 54 -8.09 -5.55 -9.16
N ASN A 55 -9.38 -5.83 -8.96
CA ASN A 55 -10.06 -5.54 -7.68
C ASN A 55 -9.49 -6.32 -6.50
N ASN A 56 -8.75 -7.38 -6.75
CA ASN A 56 -8.20 -8.27 -5.76
C ASN A 56 -6.72 -8.54 -6.03
N LEU A 57 -5.89 -8.48 -4.99
CA LEU A 57 -4.49 -8.83 -5.03
C LEU A 57 -4.21 -10.03 -4.14
N LYS A 58 -3.60 -11.07 -4.69
CA LYS A 58 -3.12 -12.24 -3.93
C LYS A 58 -1.77 -11.91 -3.30
N VAL A 59 -1.70 -11.87 -1.98
CA VAL A 59 -0.45 -11.60 -1.23
C VAL A 59 -0.02 -12.83 -0.46
N LYS A 60 1.29 -13.07 -0.46
CA LYS A 60 1.93 -14.14 0.31
C LYS A 60 2.18 -13.64 1.74
N GLY A 61 1.59 -14.29 2.73
CA GLY A 61 1.78 -14.01 4.15
C GLY A 61 2.89 -14.86 4.77
N LYS A 62 2.93 -14.88 6.11
CA LYS A 62 3.86 -15.73 6.87
C LYS A 62 3.50 -17.21 6.71
N GLY A 63 4.52 -18.07 6.51
CA GLY A 63 4.32 -19.53 6.39
C GLY A 63 3.67 -19.95 5.07
N ASP A 64 4.01 -19.28 3.98
CA ASP A 64 3.53 -19.57 2.61
C ASP A 64 2.00 -19.55 2.42
N LYS A 65 1.27 -19.01 3.39
CA LYS A 65 -0.16 -18.82 3.28
C LYS A 65 -0.46 -17.60 2.41
N PHE A 66 -1.38 -17.76 1.47
CA PHE A 66 -1.86 -16.67 0.63
C PHE A 66 -3.15 -16.10 1.21
N ARG A 67 -3.34 -14.80 1.05
CA ARG A 67 -4.62 -14.13 1.28
C ARG A 67 -4.94 -13.21 0.11
N ILE A 68 -6.22 -12.97 -0.09
CA ILE A 68 -6.72 -12.03 -1.10
C ILE A 68 -7.02 -10.72 -0.39
N ILE A 69 -6.52 -9.63 -0.96
CA ILE A 69 -6.75 -8.27 -0.44
C ILE A 69 -7.52 -7.50 -1.51
N PRO A 70 -8.66 -6.89 -1.15
CA PRO A 70 -9.36 -5.99 -2.07
C PRO A 70 -8.53 -4.72 -2.29
N ILE A 71 -8.41 -4.31 -3.55
CA ILE A 71 -7.68 -3.10 -3.94
C ILE A 71 -8.67 -2.03 -4.37
N LEU A 72 -8.62 -0.88 -3.69
CA LEU A 72 -9.43 0.26 -4.04
C LEU A 72 -9.14 0.77 -5.45
N GLN A 73 -10.17 1.26 -6.13
CA GLN A 73 -10.03 1.90 -7.43
C GLN A 73 -8.99 3.03 -7.41
N ILE A 74 -9.03 3.90 -6.40
CA ILE A 74 -8.08 5.01 -6.28
C ILE A 74 -6.62 4.53 -6.11
N ALA A 75 -6.39 3.40 -5.44
CA ALA A 75 -5.06 2.80 -5.31
C ALA A 75 -4.57 2.22 -6.64
N ARG A 76 -5.45 1.54 -7.40
CA ARG A 76 -5.15 1.04 -8.75
C ARG A 76 -4.80 2.17 -9.70
N GLU A 77 -5.67 3.19 -9.80
CA GLU A 77 -5.45 4.38 -10.62
C GLU A 77 -4.12 5.08 -10.27
N SER A 78 -3.78 5.13 -8.98
CA SER A 78 -2.53 5.73 -8.52
C SER A 78 -1.30 4.91 -8.94
N VAL A 79 -1.38 3.57 -8.88
CA VAL A 79 -0.32 2.68 -9.37
C VAL A 79 -0.16 2.81 -10.88
N GLU A 80 -1.25 2.83 -11.63
CA GLU A 80 -1.22 3.03 -13.08
C GLU A 80 -0.61 4.38 -13.47
N ASN A 81 -1.00 5.46 -12.76
CA ASN A 81 -0.41 6.78 -12.99
C ASN A 81 1.09 6.78 -12.71
N TYR A 82 1.52 6.13 -11.63
CA TYR A 82 2.93 5.96 -11.32
C TYR A 82 3.68 5.23 -12.44
N LEU A 83 3.15 4.11 -12.93
CA LEU A 83 3.78 3.31 -13.99
C LEU A 83 3.88 4.08 -15.32
N LYS A 84 2.91 4.95 -15.63
CA LYS A 84 2.97 5.82 -16.82
C LYS A 84 4.09 6.87 -16.74
N LEU A 85 4.44 7.31 -15.53
CA LEU A 85 5.46 8.32 -15.28
C LEU A 85 6.85 7.71 -15.02
N LEU A 86 6.93 6.39 -14.81
CA LEU A 86 8.16 5.70 -14.44
C LEU A 86 9.19 5.76 -15.59
N PRO A 87 10.41 6.30 -15.36
CA PRO A 87 11.43 6.42 -16.41
C PRO A 87 12.21 5.12 -16.67
N PHE A 88 11.87 4.01 -16.00
CA PHE A 88 12.57 2.74 -16.10
C PHE A 88 11.72 1.69 -16.79
N THR A 89 12.33 0.90 -17.66
CA THR A 89 11.71 -0.32 -18.21
C THR A 89 11.68 -1.40 -17.13
N LEU A 90 10.58 -2.12 -17.04
CA LEU A 90 10.37 -3.22 -16.09
C LEU A 90 10.22 -4.54 -16.83
N ASP A 91 10.88 -5.57 -16.31
CA ASP A 91 10.64 -6.96 -16.68
C ASP A 91 9.58 -7.58 -15.76
N GLY A 92 8.93 -8.66 -16.22
CA GLY A 92 7.81 -9.28 -15.52
C GLY A 92 8.05 -9.60 -14.04
N ASN A 93 9.27 -10.03 -13.69
CA ASN A 93 9.65 -10.37 -12.31
C ASN A 93 10.14 -9.17 -11.49
N ASP A 94 10.22 -8.00 -12.09
CA ASP A 94 10.64 -6.80 -11.37
C ASP A 94 9.56 -6.34 -10.39
N ASN A 95 10.01 -5.84 -9.23
CA ASN A 95 9.12 -5.11 -8.33
C ASN A 95 8.73 -3.79 -9.01
N ILE A 96 7.43 -3.45 -9.03
CA ILE A 96 6.97 -2.23 -9.70
C ILE A 96 7.52 -0.95 -9.07
N PHE A 97 7.72 -0.93 -7.75
CA PHE A 97 8.20 0.28 -7.06
C PHE A 97 9.72 0.37 -7.11
N ARG A 98 10.20 1.42 -7.78
CA ARG A 98 11.64 1.65 -8.01
C ARG A 98 12.18 2.82 -7.17
N GLY A 99 13.41 2.67 -6.72
CA GLY A 99 14.21 3.77 -6.16
C GLY A 99 14.78 4.67 -7.25
N VAL A 100 15.31 5.82 -6.89
CA VAL A 100 15.86 6.83 -7.84
C VAL A 100 16.96 6.31 -8.77
N ARG A 101 17.62 5.22 -8.41
CA ARG A 101 18.65 4.57 -9.24
C ARG A 101 18.12 3.41 -10.08
N GLY A 102 16.81 3.22 -10.16
CA GLY A 102 16.19 2.14 -10.92
C GLY A 102 16.17 0.77 -10.22
N GLY A 103 16.79 0.60 -9.06
CA GLY A 103 16.66 -0.62 -8.25
C GLY A 103 15.32 -0.69 -7.50
N SER A 104 15.01 -1.85 -6.87
CA SER A 104 13.81 -1.98 -6.03
C SER A 104 13.79 -0.94 -4.90
N LEU A 105 12.61 -0.37 -4.63
CA LEU A 105 12.43 0.63 -3.59
C LEU A 105 12.68 0.04 -2.20
N ASN A 106 13.51 0.73 -1.41
CA ASN A 106 13.81 0.30 -0.05
C ASN A 106 12.66 0.70 0.90
N PRO A 107 12.17 -0.19 1.77
CA PRO A 107 11.18 0.14 2.80
C PRO A 107 11.55 1.36 3.66
N ARG A 108 12.83 1.55 3.94
CA ARG A 108 13.32 2.71 4.71
C ARG A 108 12.99 4.04 4.04
N SER A 109 13.02 4.11 2.70
CA SER A 109 12.63 5.33 1.97
C SER A 109 11.19 5.72 2.28
N ILE A 110 10.26 4.75 2.29
CA ILE A 110 8.86 5.02 2.63
C ILE A 110 8.68 5.41 4.10
N GLN A 111 9.42 4.79 5.02
CA GLN A 111 9.40 5.17 6.44
C GLN A 111 9.86 6.62 6.64
N LEU A 112 10.90 7.04 5.93
CA LEU A 112 11.42 8.40 5.98
C LEU A 112 10.44 9.41 5.36
N ILE A 113 9.83 9.08 4.21
CA ILE A 113 8.77 9.90 3.59
C ILE A 113 7.61 10.09 4.57
N MET A 114 7.17 9.02 5.24
CA MET A 114 6.12 9.11 6.26
C MET A 114 6.53 10.01 7.43
N LYS A 115 7.79 9.95 7.86
CA LYS A 115 8.32 10.83 8.89
C LYS A 115 8.23 12.30 8.47
N LEU A 116 8.69 12.65 7.26
CA LEU A 116 8.62 14.02 6.73
C LEU A 116 7.18 14.52 6.56
N LEU A 117 6.30 13.68 6.03
CA LEU A 117 4.89 14.03 5.90
C LEU A 117 4.25 14.30 7.26
N ARG A 118 4.58 13.50 8.25
CA ARG A 118 4.12 13.68 9.64
C ARG A 118 4.58 15.01 10.22
N GLU A 119 5.86 15.33 10.07
CA GLU A 119 6.44 16.59 10.53
C GLU A 119 5.81 17.80 9.81
N LYS A 120 5.65 17.70 8.49
CA LYS A 120 5.05 18.77 7.68
C LYS A 120 3.58 19.01 7.97
N LEU A 121 2.82 17.96 8.28
CA LEU A 121 1.38 18.01 8.51
C LEU A 121 1.00 18.11 10.00
N GLY A 122 1.98 18.17 10.92
CA GLY A 122 1.73 18.20 12.36
C GLY A 122 1.02 16.95 12.89
N LEU A 123 1.21 15.78 12.23
CA LEU A 123 0.58 14.54 12.66
C LEU A 123 1.29 13.96 13.88
N ALA A 124 0.57 13.14 14.65
CA ALA A 124 1.11 12.47 15.82
C ALA A 124 2.35 11.61 15.50
N SER A 125 3.28 11.51 16.47
CA SER A 125 4.55 10.81 16.29
C SER A 125 4.43 9.33 15.93
N ASN A 126 3.29 8.70 16.23
CA ASN A 126 2.98 7.32 15.92
C ASN A 126 2.45 7.09 14.48
N ALA A 127 2.31 8.13 13.65
CA ALA A 127 1.89 7.98 12.26
C ALA A 127 3.00 7.31 11.42
N THR A 128 3.02 5.99 11.40
CA THR A 128 3.98 5.11 10.71
C THR A 128 3.28 4.28 9.64
N PRO A 129 4.00 3.61 8.72
CA PRO A 129 3.37 2.65 7.81
C PRO A 129 2.55 1.57 8.53
N HIS A 130 2.96 1.16 9.72
CA HIS A 130 2.22 0.18 10.53
C HIS A 130 0.93 0.78 11.09
N SER A 131 0.96 2.03 11.55
CA SER A 131 -0.25 2.69 12.04
C SER A 131 -1.26 3.01 10.94
N LEU A 132 -0.83 3.23 9.69
CA LEU A 132 -1.75 3.34 8.56
C LEU A 132 -2.58 2.07 8.38
N ARG A 133 -1.94 0.91 8.48
CA ARG A 133 -2.62 -0.37 8.44
C ARG A 133 -3.54 -0.58 9.65
N HIS A 134 -3.14 -0.13 10.85
CA HIS A 134 -4.00 -0.15 12.03
C HIS A 134 -5.22 0.76 11.86
N SER A 135 -5.03 1.96 11.31
CA SER A 135 -6.13 2.87 10.98
C SER A 135 -7.10 2.25 9.97
N PHE A 136 -6.60 1.54 8.96
CA PHE A 136 -7.44 0.76 8.04
C PHE A 136 -8.33 -0.25 8.80
N ALA A 137 -7.73 -1.05 9.70
CA ALA A 137 -8.48 -2.01 10.52
C ALA A 137 -9.55 -1.33 11.39
N THR A 138 -9.19 -0.22 12.04
CA THR A 138 -10.10 0.55 12.88
C THR A 138 -11.26 1.12 12.05
N HIS A 139 -10.99 1.65 10.87
CA HIS A 139 -12.05 2.17 9.98
C HIS A 139 -13.02 1.06 9.53
N LEU A 140 -12.53 -0.12 9.20
CA LEU A 140 -13.40 -1.26 8.87
C LEU A 140 -14.26 -1.66 10.06
N LEU A 141 -13.68 -1.73 11.26
CA LEU A 141 -14.39 -2.11 12.48
C LEU A 141 -15.50 -1.11 12.83
N THR A 142 -15.19 0.20 12.79
CA THR A 142 -16.17 1.26 13.06
C THR A 142 -17.28 1.32 12.01
N SER A 143 -17.02 0.76 10.83
CA SER A 143 -17.96 0.66 9.71
C SER A 143 -18.85 -0.57 9.76
N GLY A 144 -18.73 -1.40 10.80
CA GLY A 144 -19.56 -2.58 11.01
C GLY A 144 -19.01 -3.88 10.44
N ALA A 145 -17.77 -3.89 9.93
CA ALA A 145 -17.13 -5.14 9.54
C ALA A 145 -16.79 -5.96 10.80
N ASP A 146 -17.00 -7.27 10.74
CA ASP A 146 -16.73 -8.15 11.86
C ASP A 146 -15.20 -8.28 12.09
N LEU A 147 -14.81 -8.42 13.36
CA LEU A 147 -13.41 -8.47 13.77
C LEU A 147 -12.66 -9.65 13.15
N ARG A 148 -13.32 -10.77 12.94
CA ARG A 148 -12.72 -11.99 12.39
C ARG A 148 -12.36 -11.80 10.93
N SER A 149 -13.25 -11.25 10.13
CA SER A 149 -12.99 -10.90 8.72
C SER A 149 -11.84 -9.90 8.59
N ILE A 150 -11.75 -8.92 9.50
CA ILE A 150 -10.64 -7.97 9.53
C ILE A 150 -9.32 -8.68 9.87
N GLN A 151 -9.29 -9.56 10.85
CA GLN A 151 -8.09 -10.32 11.24
C GLN A 151 -7.60 -11.22 10.10
N GLU A 152 -8.49 -11.90 9.41
CA GLU A 152 -8.18 -12.74 8.26
C GLU A 152 -7.63 -11.90 7.10
N LEU A 153 -8.27 -10.76 6.77
CA LEU A 153 -7.81 -9.82 5.75
C LEU A 153 -6.40 -9.32 6.05
N LEU A 154 -6.13 -9.02 7.31
CA LEU A 154 -4.81 -8.55 7.73
C LEU A 154 -3.79 -9.68 7.88
N GLY A 155 -4.20 -10.95 7.85
CA GLY A 155 -3.31 -12.10 8.00
C GLY A 155 -2.68 -12.16 9.40
N HIS A 156 -3.49 -11.97 10.44
CA HIS A 156 -3.10 -12.24 11.82
C HIS A 156 -3.19 -13.76 12.06
N THR A 157 -2.05 -14.40 12.34
CA THR A 157 -1.84 -15.86 12.34
C THR A 157 -2.30 -16.60 13.60
N SER A 158 -3.23 -16.10 14.37
CA SER A 158 -3.78 -16.88 15.47
C SER A 158 -5.22 -17.29 15.14
N LEU A 159 -5.34 -18.38 14.50
CA LEU A 159 -6.36 -19.41 14.52
C LEU A 159 -6.33 -20.18 13.20
N SER A 160 -6.12 -21.47 13.30
CA SER A 160 -6.10 -22.41 12.19
C SER A 160 -7.45 -22.40 11.48
N THR A 161 -7.47 -22.01 10.24
CA THR A 161 -8.24 -22.67 9.18
C THR A 161 -8.05 -21.93 7.87
N THR A 162 -7.68 -22.65 6.85
CA THR A 162 -7.71 -22.25 5.44
C THR A 162 -9.20 -22.10 5.05
N GLN A 163 -9.82 -20.98 5.37
CA GLN A 163 -11.08 -20.62 4.74
C GLN A 163 -10.78 -19.70 3.58
N ILE A 164 -11.04 -20.22 2.39
CA ILE A 164 -11.07 -19.48 1.14
C ILE A 164 -12.15 -18.41 1.31
N TYR A 165 -11.77 -17.14 1.23
CA TYR A 165 -12.72 -16.04 1.10
C TYR A 165 -13.67 -16.38 -0.05
N THR A 166 -14.92 -16.63 0.27
CA THR A 166 -15.94 -16.70 -0.77
C THR A 166 -16.13 -15.30 -1.36
N SER A 167 -16.46 -15.19 -2.62
CA SER A 167 -16.68 -13.93 -3.32
C SER A 167 -17.71 -13.02 -2.63
N VAL A 168 -18.56 -13.58 -1.78
CA VAL A 168 -19.60 -12.90 -1.00
C VAL A 168 -18.99 -12.10 0.16
N ASP A 169 -17.99 -12.63 0.87
CA ASP A 169 -17.38 -11.94 2.02
C ASP A 169 -16.52 -10.75 1.58
N SER A 170 -15.82 -10.90 0.44
CA SER A 170 -15.05 -9.81 -0.13
C SER A 170 -15.93 -8.70 -0.70
N ALA A 171 -17.09 -9.00 -1.25
CA ALA A 171 -18.05 -8.03 -1.75
C ALA A 171 -18.67 -7.19 -0.61
N HIS A 172 -19.04 -7.83 0.50
CA HIS A 172 -19.57 -7.13 1.68
C HIS A 172 -18.51 -6.20 2.29
N LEU A 173 -17.29 -6.66 2.41
CA LEU A 173 -16.16 -5.88 2.92
C LEU A 173 -15.85 -4.68 2.01
N MET A 174 -15.93 -4.85 0.69
CA MET A 174 -15.77 -3.77 -0.29
C MET A 174 -16.93 -2.78 -0.25
N ASP A 175 -18.16 -3.25 -0.04
CA ASP A 175 -19.34 -2.39 0.08
C ASP A 175 -19.24 -1.52 1.34
N VAL A 176 -18.94 -2.12 2.50
CA VAL A 176 -18.70 -1.40 3.76
C VAL A 176 -17.55 -0.41 3.59
N TYR A 177 -16.46 -0.82 2.97
CA TYR A 177 -15.29 0.02 2.78
C TYR A 177 -15.55 1.19 1.80
N SER A 178 -16.20 0.93 0.68
CA SER A 178 -16.54 1.97 -0.31
C SER A 178 -17.52 3.01 0.25
N LYS A 179 -18.42 2.62 1.15
CA LYS A 179 -19.38 3.52 1.80
C LYS A 179 -18.76 4.38 2.89
N THR A 180 -17.70 3.95 3.52
CA THR A 180 -17.17 4.56 4.75
C THR A 180 -15.79 5.18 4.61
N HIS A 181 -14.97 4.75 3.67
CA HIS A 181 -13.64 5.33 3.51
C HIS A 181 -13.71 6.75 2.95
N PRO A 182 -13.09 7.78 3.61
CA PRO A 182 -13.21 9.20 3.22
C PRO A 182 -12.82 9.47 1.76
N LYS A 183 -11.86 8.74 1.20
CA LYS A 183 -11.40 8.87 -0.19
C LYS A 183 -12.20 8.05 -1.21
N ALA A 184 -13.06 7.12 -0.78
CA ALA A 184 -13.96 6.42 -1.69
C ALA A 184 -15.16 7.30 -2.10
N LYS A 185 -15.50 8.31 -1.31
CA LYS A 185 -16.63 9.22 -1.53
C LYS A 185 -16.34 10.41 -2.47
N SER A 186 -15.08 10.62 -2.91
CA SER A 186 -14.70 11.87 -3.60
C SER A 186 -15.13 11.98 -5.07
N LYS A 187 -15.81 11.00 -5.66
CA LYS A 187 -16.27 11.06 -7.08
C LYS A 187 -17.76 11.37 -7.29
N ASN A 188 -18.58 11.55 -6.22
CA ASN A 188 -20.02 11.80 -6.39
C ASN A 188 -20.49 13.24 -6.13
N SER A 189 -19.59 14.22 -6.10
CA SER A 189 -19.96 15.64 -5.86
C SER A 189 -19.56 16.59 -6.99
N LEU A 190 -19.56 16.09 -8.23
CA LEU A 190 -19.45 16.93 -9.43
C LEU A 190 -20.49 16.43 -10.46
N ASN A 191 -21.74 16.79 -10.20
CA ASN A 191 -22.80 17.02 -11.19
C ASN A 191 -23.63 18.20 -10.68
#